data_bc1c1cca32c0709770d8ee9805b25d1d
#
_entry.id   bc1c1cca32c0709770d8ee9805b25d1d
#
_cell.length_a   1.000
_cell.length_b   1.000
_cell.length_c   1.000
_cell.angle_alpha   90.00
_cell.angle_beta   90.00
_cell.angle_gamma   90.00
#
_symmetry.space_group_name_H-M   'P 1'
#
loop_
_entity.id
_entity.type
_entity.pdbx_description
1 polymer ?
#
loop_
_entity_poly.entity_id
_entity_poly.type
_entity_poly.pdbx_seq_one_letter_code
_entity_poly.pdbx_strand_id
1 'polypeptide(L)'
;ADADGKGRILVVTKADGSAGISCIDKIGRQRIDASTFADGNSGTSWSDKDGNVRISASTSASGTAGIVWFDAFGKAQISSGTSQNGTLYPTSDNNK
;
A
#
# COMPACT_ATOMS: atom_id res chain seq x y z
N ALA A 1 -11.83 -14.68 10.99
CA ALA A 1 -11.01 -15.06 12.15
C ALA A 1 -10.41 -16.44 11.93
N ASP A 2 -9.25 -16.70 12.51
CA ASP A 2 -8.64 -18.01 12.44
C ASP A 2 -9.14 -18.91 13.58
N ALA A 3 -8.60 -20.12 13.68
CA ALA A 3 -9.06 -21.10 14.66
C ALA A 3 -8.84 -20.64 16.11
N ASP A 4 -7.94 -19.71 16.34
CA ASP A 4 -7.68 -19.15 17.67
C ASP A 4 -8.52 -17.92 17.97
N GLY A 5 -9.43 -17.57 17.09
CA GLY A 5 -10.30 -16.41 17.26
C GLY A 5 -9.66 -15.10 16.88
N LYS A 6 -8.50 -15.12 16.27
CA LYS A 6 -7.81 -13.89 15.85
C LYS A 6 -8.37 -13.41 14.51
N GLY A 7 -8.54 -12.11 14.38
CA GLY A 7 -8.91 -11.52 13.11
C GLY A 7 -7.76 -11.61 12.12
N ARG A 8 -8.02 -12.21 10.98
CA ARG A 8 -7.02 -12.37 9.92
C ARG A 8 -7.32 -11.49 8.72
N ILE A 9 -8.57 -11.20 8.52
CA ILE A 9 -9.02 -10.29 7.47
C ILE A 9 -9.95 -9.28 8.14
N LEU A 10 -9.64 -8.02 7.99
CA LEU A 10 -10.43 -6.94 8.57
C LEU A 10 -10.94 -6.05 7.45
N VAL A 11 -12.21 -5.73 7.49
CA VAL A 11 -12.83 -4.78 6.59
C VAL A 11 -13.43 -3.69 7.45
N VAL A 12 -13.03 -2.44 7.23
CA VAL A 12 -13.39 -1.32 8.08
C VAL A 12 -13.88 -0.16 7.22
N THR A 13 -14.98 0.45 7.65
CA THR A 13 -15.41 1.73 7.08
C THR A 13 -15.52 2.72 8.23
N LYS A 14 -15.23 3.98 7.95
CA LYS A 14 -15.28 5.04 8.95
C LYS A 14 -16.28 6.12 8.54
N ALA A 15 -16.75 6.86 9.54
CA ALA A 15 -17.74 7.91 9.30
C ALA A 15 -17.21 9.03 8.42
N ASP A 16 -15.89 9.22 8.34
CA ASP A 16 -15.29 10.24 7.50
C ASP A 16 -15.23 9.87 6.02
N GLY A 17 -15.70 8.67 5.66
CA GLY A 17 -15.69 8.20 4.28
C GLY A 17 -14.50 7.32 3.92
N SER A 18 -13.58 7.10 4.84
CA SER A 18 -12.47 6.20 4.54
C SER A 18 -12.87 4.75 4.75
N ALA A 19 -12.20 3.83 4.06
CA ALA A 19 -12.46 2.41 4.16
C ALA A 19 -11.18 1.65 3.88
N GLY A 20 -11.08 0.45 4.43
CA GLY A 20 -9.89 -0.35 4.21
C GLY A 20 -10.11 -1.82 4.43
N ILE A 21 -9.21 -2.62 3.87
CA ILE A 21 -9.15 -4.07 4.04
C ILE A 21 -7.72 -4.42 4.42
N SER A 22 -7.57 -5.23 5.45
CA SER A 22 -6.26 -5.68 5.90
C SER A 22 -6.21 -7.19 5.97
N CYS A 23 -5.11 -7.78 5.53
CA CYS A 23 -4.82 -9.20 5.71
C CYS A 23 -3.69 -9.31 6.72
N ILE A 24 -3.88 -10.13 7.74
CA ILE A 24 -3.01 -10.21 8.89
C ILE A 24 -2.48 -11.64 8.99
N ASP A 25 -1.17 -11.81 9.20
CA ASP A 25 -0.60 -13.14 9.31
C ASP A 25 -0.88 -13.73 10.69
N LYS A 26 -0.47 -14.98 10.90
CA LYS A 26 -0.84 -15.70 12.11
C LYS A 26 -0.17 -15.15 13.37
N ILE A 27 0.87 -14.34 13.23
CA ILE A 27 1.51 -13.72 14.39
C ILE A 27 1.02 -12.29 14.63
N GLY A 28 0.03 -11.84 13.85
CA GLY A 28 -0.61 -10.55 14.07
C GLY A 28 -0.07 -9.39 13.26
N ARG A 29 0.79 -9.64 12.29
CA ARG A 29 1.32 -8.58 11.46
C ARG A 29 0.46 -8.34 10.25
N GLN A 30 0.26 -7.07 9.92
CA GLN A 30 -0.46 -6.68 8.73
C GLN A 30 0.44 -6.90 7.51
N ARG A 31 0.00 -7.76 6.58
CA ARG A 31 0.80 -8.11 5.42
C ARG A 31 0.29 -7.44 4.14
N ILE A 32 -0.99 -7.21 4.05
CA ILE A 32 -1.61 -6.53 2.91
C ILE A 32 -2.57 -5.51 3.49
N ASP A 33 -2.51 -4.30 2.96
CA ASP A 33 -3.41 -3.22 3.37
C ASP A 33 -3.86 -2.48 2.13
N ALA A 34 -5.16 -2.38 1.94
CA ALA A 34 -5.75 -1.62 0.85
C ALA A 34 -6.75 -0.65 1.44
N SER A 35 -6.60 0.64 1.13
CA SER A 35 -7.41 1.66 1.77
C SER A 35 -7.79 2.78 0.81
N THR A 36 -8.96 3.36 1.06
CA THR A 36 -9.35 4.62 0.46
C THR A 36 -9.52 5.63 1.58
N PHE A 37 -9.19 6.88 1.30
CA PHE A 37 -9.23 7.93 2.30
C PHE A 37 -10.26 9.00 1.93
N ALA A 38 -10.73 9.72 2.96
CA ALA A 38 -11.77 10.73 2.77
C ALA A 38 -11.36 11.83 1.80
N ASP A 39 -10.05 12.07 1.65
CA ASP A 39 -9.54 13.13 0.78
C ASP A 39 -9.41 12.71 -0.69
N GLY A 40 -9.79 11.48 -1.01
CA GLY A 40 -9.71 10.98 -2.40
C GLY A 40 -8.45 10.19 -2.73
N ASN A 41 -7.53 10.08 -1.80
CA ASN A 41 -6.35 9.23 -1.98
C ASN A 41 -6.71 7.78 -1.73
N SER A 42 -6.01 6.87 -2.38
CA SER A 42 -6.16 5.46 -2.09
C SER A 42 -4.82 4.75 -2.32
N GLY A 43 -4.65 3.61 -1.67
CA GLY A 43 -3.41 2.88 -1.84
C GLY A 43 -3.47 1.48 -1.30
N THR A 44 -2.52 0.68 -1.73
CA THR A 44 -2.35 -0.70 -1.29
C THR A 44 -0.88 -0.92 -1.01
N SER A 45 -0.58 -1.62 0.08
CA SER A 45 0.79 -1.99 0.38
C SER A 45 0.89 -3.47 0.69
N TRP A 46 2.06 -4.03 0.39
CA TRP A 46 2.41 -5.42 0.70
C TRP A 46 3.65 -5.39 1.57
N SER A 47 3.61 -6.08 2.70
CA SER A 47 4.71 -6.09 3.65
C SER A 47 5.29 -7.49 3.76
N ASP A 48 6.59 -7.56 4.04
CA ASP A 48 7.24 -8.85 4.23
C ASP A 48 6.96 -9.38 5.65
N LYS A 49 7.51 -10.56 5.95
CA LYS A 49 7.24 -11.22 7.23
C LYS A 49 7.77 -10.44 8.43
N ASP A 50 8.69 -9.51 8.21
CA ASP A 50 9.28 -8.70 9.27
C ASP A 50 8.59 -7.36 9.45
N GLY A 51 7.54 -7.11 8.66
CA GLY A 51 6.77 -5.88 8.77
C GLY A 51 7.25 -4.74 7.90
N ASN A 52 8.21 -4.98 7.02
CA ASN A 52 8.72 -3.96 6.12
C ASN A 52 7.87 -3.90 4.86
N VAL A 53 7.44 -2.71 4.48
CA VAL A 53 6.72 -2.54 3.22
C VAL A 53 7.67 -2.82 2.07
N ARG A 54 7.25 -3.70 1.16
CA ARG A 54 8.06 -4.07 0.01
C ARG A 54 7.48 -3.57 -1.30
N ILE A 55 6.18 -3.40 -1.38
CA ILE A 55 5.50 -2.87 -2.56
C ILE A 55 4.42 -1.92 -2.07
N SER A 56 4.36 -0.75 -2.67
CA SER A 56 3.31 0.24 -2.37
C SER A 56 2.78 0.81 -3.68
N ALA A 57 1.47 0.81 -3.84
CA ALA A 57 0.82 1.36 -5.02
C ALA A 57 -0.28 2.30 -4.55
N SER A 58 -0.38 3.48 -5.16
CA SER A 58 -1.34 4.47 -4.71
C SER A 58 -1.81 5.38 -5.83
N THR A 59 -2.97 5.97 -5.60
CA THR A 59 -3.48 7.07 -6.43
C THR A 59 -3.81 8.23 -5.51
N SER A 60 -3.65 9.44 -6.01
CA SER A 60 -3.97 10.63 -5.23
C SER A 60 -5.25 11.27 -5.72
N ALA A 61 -5.83 12.14 -4.89
CA ALA A 61 -7.02 12.91 -5.26
C ALA A 61 -6.76 13.81 -6.47
N SER A 62 -5.51 14.20 -6.70
CA SER A 62 -5.14 15.07 -7.83
C SER A 62 -4.99 14.32 -9.15
N GLY A 63 -5.10 12.98 -9.13
CA GLY A 63 -5.01 12.18 -10.35
C GLY A 63 -3.66 11.55 -10.62
N THR A 64 -2.70 11.70 -9.72
CA THR A 64 -1.42 11.00 -9.86
C THR A 64 -1.54 9.57 -9.39
N ALA A 65 -0.72 8.69 -9.96
CA ALA A 65 -0.71 7.28 -9.58
C ALA A 65 0.73 6.77 -9.62
N GLY A 66 1.04 5.81 -8.75
CA GLY A 66 2.39 5.28 -8.75
C GLY A 66 2.50 3.98 -8.00
N ILE A 67 3.61 3.29 -8.25
CA ILE A 67 3.94 2.05 -7.57
C ILE A 67 5.44 2.07 -7.28
N VAL A 68 5.81 1.59 -6.09
CA VAL A 68 7.20 1.58 -5.64
C VAL A 68 7.54 0.20 -5.09
N TRP A 69 8.72 -0.31 -5.44
CA TRP A 69 9.28 -1.53 -4.88
C TRP A 69 10.44 -1.16 -3.97
N PHE A 70 10.47 -1.73 -2.77
CA PHE A 70 11.50 -1.46 -1.77
C PHE A 70 12.36 -2.69 -1.54
N ASP A 71 13.64 -2.48 -1.23
CA ASP A 71 14.49 -3.60 -0.82
C ASP A 71 14.25 -3.93 0.66
N ALA A 72 14.93 -4.94 1.16
CA ALA A 72 14.73 -5.42 2.54
C ALA A 72 15.12 -4.39 3.59
N PHE A 73 15.86 -3.35 3.20
CA PHE A 73 16.29 -2.29 4.10
C PHE A 73 15.40 -1.06 4.05
N GLY A 74 14.30 -1.13 3.27
CA GLY A 74 13.37 -0.02 3.17
C GLY A 74 13.73 1.03 2.14
N LYS A 75 14.73 0.77 1.32
CA LYS A 75 15.15 1.70 0.30
C LYS A 75 14.42 1.44 -1.01
N ALA A 76 13.87 2.48 -1.62
CA ALA A 76 13.17 2.35 -2.89
C ALA A 76 14.15 1.97 -4.00
N GLN A 77 13.84 0.91 -4.73
CA GLN A 77 14.68 0.44 -5.82
C GLN A 77 14.10 0.78 -7.18
N ILE A 78 12.80 0.64 -7.31
CA ILE A 78 12.09 0.90 -8.56
C ILE A 78 10.85 1.70 -8.20
N SER A 79 10.59 2.77 -8.93
CA SER A 79 9.33 3.48 -8.82
C SER A 79 8.88 3.89 -10.21
N SER A 80 7.57 3.94 -10.36
CA SER A 80 6.95 4.28 -11.63
C SER A 80 5.63 4.96 -11.34
N GLY A 81 5.27 5.96 -12.11
CA GLY A 81 4.03 6.64 -11.86
C GLY A 81 3.61 7.54 -13.01
N THR A 82 2.44 8.11 -12.86
CA THR A 82 1.91 9.07 -13.82
C THR A 82 1.51 10.34 -13.08
N SER A 83 1.62 11.46 -13.76
CA SER A 83 1.13 12.73 -13.23
C SER A 83 -0.39 12.81 -13.48
N GLN A 84 -1.00 13.84 -12.89
CA GLN A 84 -2.45 14.04 -13.05
C GLN A 84 -2.86 14.25 -14.50
N ASN A 85 -1.93 14.63 -15.37
CA ASN A 85 -2.24 14.81 -16.82
C ASN A 85 -1.84 13.58 -17.65
N GLY A 86 -1.48 12.46 -17.00
CA GLY A 86 -1.19 11.21 -17.70
C GLY A 86 0.26 11.01 -18.10
N THR A 87 1.15 11.94 -17.75
CA THR A 87 2.56 11.79 -18.08
C THR A 87 3.18 10.66 -17.25
N LEU A 88 3.90 9.77 -17.91
CA LEU A 88 4.55 8.62 -17.25
C LEU A 88 5.89 9.05 -16.70
N TYR A 89 6.16 8.66 -15.45
CA TYR A 89 7.43 8.94 -14.76
C TYR A 89 8.07 7.65 -14.26
N PRO A 90 8.61 6.81 -15.15
CA PRO A 90 9.32 5.63 -14.68
C PRO A 90 10.66 6.06 -14.09
N THR A 91 10.96 5.58 -12.88
CA THR A 91 12.23 5.90 -12.24
C THR A 91 12.80 4.67 -11.58
N SER A 92 14.12 4.70 -11.37
CA SER A 92 14.83 3.66 -10.66
C SER A 92 15.98 4.29 -9.90
N ASP A 93 16.18 3.86 -8.64
CA ASP A 93 17.28 4.36 -7.83
C ASP A 93 18.63 4.04 -8.43
N ASN A 94 18.71 2.99 -9.22
CA ASN A 94 19.95 2.55 -9.84
C ASN A 94 20.22 3.23 -11.17
N ASN A 95 19.33 4.06 -11.60
CA ASN A 95 19.39 4.67 -12.91
C ASN A 95 19.91 6.11 -12.79
N LYS A 96 21.11 6.23 -12.33
CA LYS A 96 21.70 7.53 -12.08
C LYS A 96 22.50 8.04 -13.25
#